data_5197e71c0653c3a59e8615627fb0ac19
#
_entry.id   5197e71c0653c3a59e8615627fb0ac19
#
_cell.length_a   1.000
_cell.length_b   1.000
_cell.length_c   1.000
_cell.angle_alpha   90.00
_cell.angle_beta   90.00
_cell.angle_gamma   90.00
#
_symmetry.space_group_name_H-M   'P 1'
#
loop_
_entity.id
_entity.type
_entity.pdbx_description
1 polymer ?
#
loop_
_entity_poly.entity_id
_entity_poly.type
_entity_poly.pdbx_seq_one_letter_code
_entity_poly.pdbx_strand_id
1 'polypeptide(L)'
;MEPNQLTELVQRALADERGLKGEVKAADEAVADIVRMAGGDARKSLTILEAAAGAVTGDEARKKGARRPIITPDIVFTVMDTATVRYDKDGDDHYDVISAFIKSMRGSDPDATIHYLARMLKAGEDPRFIARRIMIAASEEVGLAAPQILQVTVAAAQAVALVGMPEARIILAEAALAVATLPSPMPATMH
;
A
#
# COMPACT_ATOMS: atom_id res chain seq x y z
N MET A 1 -22.32 -0.47 -8.08
CA MET A 1 -23.10 0.36 -9.06
C MET A 1 -22.93 -0.19 -10.46
N GLU A 2 -23.91 0.03 -11.33
CA GLU A 2 -23.77 -0.31 -12.76
C GLU A 2 -22.74 0.63 -13.44
N PRO A 3 -22.05 0.17 -14.49
CA PRO A 3 -21.01 0.97 -15.17
C PRO A 3 -21.49 2.34 -15.65
N ASN A 4 -22.71 2.42 -16.17
CA ASN A 4 -23.30 3.70 -16.64
C ASN A 4 -23.47 4.70 -15.50
N GLN A 5 -23.89 4.23 -14.31
CA GLN A 5 -24.05 5.08 -13.13
C GLN A 5 -22.70 5.58 -12.60
N LEU A 6 -21.65 4.76 -12.70
CA LEU A 6 -20.29 5.18 -12.35
C LEU A 6 -19.75 6.21 -13.34
N THR A 7 -20.02 6.04 -14.64
CA THR A 7 -19.66 7.02 -15.67
C THR A 7 -20.30 8.38 -15.39
N GLU A 8 -21.61 8.41 -15.09
CA GLU A 8 -22.30 9.65 -14.73
C GLU A 8 -21.73 10.28 -13.45
N LEU A 9 -21.39 9.45 -12.44
CA LEU A 9 -20.76 9.91 -11.20
C LEU A 9 -19.40 10.60 -11.47
N VAL A 10 -18.55 9.97 -12.27
CA VAL A 10 -17.22 10.50 -12.63
C VAL A 10 -17.35 11.79 -13.42
N GLN A 11 -18.25 11.84 -14.42
CA GLN A 11 -18.50 13.04 -15.21
C GLN A 11 -19.05 14.20 -14.37
N ARG A 12 -19.97 13.90 -13.43
CA ARG A 12 -20.47 14.89 -12.48
C ARG A 12 -19.37 15.39 -11.56
N ALA A 13 -18.49 14.53 -11.05
CA ALA A 13 -17.38 14.92 -10.20
C ALA A 13 -16.34 15.81 -10.91
N LEU A 14 -16.17 15.64 -12.23
CA LEU A 14 -15.35 16.53 -13.06
C LEU A 14 -15.93 17.95 -13.16
N ALA A 15 -17.27 18.08 -13.24
CA ALA A 15 -17.96 19.35 -13.51
C ALA A 15 -18.45 20.11 -12.27
N ASP A 16 -18.84 19.38 -11.18
CA ASP A 16 -19.49 19.94 -9.98
C ASP A 16 -18.53 20.84 -9.19
N GLU A 17 -19.05 21.92 -8.61
CA GLU A 17 -18.28 22.85 -7.74
C GLU A 17 -17.68 22.18 -6.50
N ARG A 18 -18.31 21.10 -6.01
CA ARG A 18 -17.82 20.29 -4.90
C ARG A 18 -16.78 19.25 -5.32
N GLY A 19 -16.57 19.08 -6.64
CA GLY A 19 -15.57 18.20 -7.24
C GLY A 19 -14.41 18.99 -7.84
N LEU A 20 -14.08 18.68 -9.10
CA LEU A 20 -12.95 19.28 -9.82
C LEU A 20 -13.29 20.59 -10.55
N LYS A 21 -14.48 21.13 -10.39
CA LYS A 21 -14.94 22.45 -10.89
C LYS A 21 -14.72 22.70 -12.38
N GLY A 22 -14.59 21.64 -13.18
CA GLY A 22 -14.24 21.75 -14.60
C GLY A 22 -12.82 22.25 -14.88
N GLU A 23 -11.95 22.32 -13.86
CA GLU A 23 -10.56 22.73 -14.03
C GLU A 23 -9.72 21.67 -14.76
N VAL A 24 -10.13 20.41 -14.66
CA VAL A 24 -9.51 19.25 -15.31
C VAL A 24 -10.52 18.61 -16.25
N LYS A 25 -10.07 18.17 -17.44
CA LYS A 25 -10.84 17.33 -18.34
C LYS A 25 -10.33 15.89 -18.28
N ALA A 26 -11.17 14.94 -18.65
CA ALA A 26 -10.78 13.55 -18.87
C ALA A 26 -11.16 13.14 -20.30
N ALA A 27 -10.30 12.36 -20.94
CA ALA A 27 -10.63 11.70 -22.19
C ALA A 27 -11.70 10.61 -21.91
N ASP A 28 -12.57 10.35 -22.88
CA ASP A 28 -13.66 9.36 -22.71
C ASP A 28 -13.10 7.95 -22.39
N GLU A 29 -11.97 7.59 -22.99
CA GLU A 29 -11.26 6.34 -22.72
C GLU A 29 -10.72 6.30 -21.25
N ALA A 30 -10.23 7.42 -20.75
CA ALA A 30 -9.77 7.52 -19.37
C ALA A 30 -10.93 7.36 -18.37
N VAL A 31 -12.10 7.92 -18.66
CA VAL A 31 -13.32 7.71 -17.87
C VAL A 31 -13.73 6.24 -17.88
N ALA A 32 -13.70 5.60 -19.05
CA ALA A 32 -14.02 4.17 -19.18
C ALA A 32 -13.04 3.30 -18.38
N ASP A 33 -11.75 3.63 -18.38
CA ASP A 33 -10.73 2.93 -17.59
C ASP A 33 -10.94 3.10 -16.09
N ILE A 34 -11.25 4.31 -15.60
CA ILE A 34 -11.59 4.57 -14.19
C ILE A 34 -12.79 3.70 -13.77
N VAL A 35 -13.86 3.68 -14.58
CA VAL A 35 -15.07 2.89 -14.28
C VAL A 35 -14.76 1.39 -14.23
N ARG A 36 -13.99 0.89 -15.21
CA ARG A 36 -13.57 -0.51 -15.28
C ARG A 36 -12.74 -0.91 -14.05
N MET A 37 -11.75 -0.09 -13.67
CA MET A 37 -10.85 -0.35 -12.55
C MET A 37 -11.53 -0.20 -11.18
N ALA A 38 -12.60 0.59 -11.11
CA ALA A 38 -13.41 0.74 -9.90
C ALA A 38 -14.23 -0.51 -9.57
N GLY A 39 -14.54 -1.36 -10.58
CA GLY A 39 -15.23 -2.64 -10.34
C GLY A 39 -16.60 -2.51 -9.68
N GLY A 40 -17.35 -1.45 -9.95
CA GLY A 40 -18.68 -1.22 -9.35
C GLY A 40 -18.66 -0.35 -8.08
N ASP A 41 -17.48 0.02 -7.56
CA ASP A 41 -17.32 0.83 -6.34
C ASP A 41 -17.24 2.33 -6.68
N ALA A 42 -18.24 3.09 -6.19
CA ALA A 42 -18.32 4.53 -6.37
C ALA A 42 -17.17 5.29 -5.68
N ARG A 43 -16.79 4.89 -4.47
CA ARG A 43 -15.72 5.54 -3.70
C ARG A 43 -14.38 5.35 -4.42
N LYS A 44 -14.10 4.13 -4.86
CA LYS A 44 -12.90 3.80 -5.60
C LYS A 44 -12.80 4.58 -6.91
N SER A 45 -13.91 4.75 -7.65
CA SER A 45 -13.90 5.54 -8.89
C SER A 45 -13.54 7.01 -8.66
N LEU A 46 -14.05 7.62 -7.58
CA LEU A 46 -13.72 8.99 -7.21
C LEU A 46 -12.28 9.13 -6.72
N THR A 47 -11.78 8.16 -5.95
CA THR A 47 -10.38 8.14 -5.50
C THR A 47 -9.40 8.05 -6.68
N ILE A 48 -9.69 7.22 -7.67
CA ILE A 48 -8.87 7.11 -8.90
C ILE A 48 -8.91 8.44 -9.67
N LEU A 49 -10.09 9.04 -9.82
CA LEU A 49 -10.27 10.32 -10.49
C LEU A 49 -9.48 11.44 -9.80
N GLU A 50 -9.56 11.53 -8.47
CA GLU A 50 -8.86 12.54 -7.67
C GLU A 50 -7.34 12.40 -7.78
N ALA A 51 -6.83 11.17 -7.69
CA ALA A 51 -5.41 10.90 -7.86
C ALA A 51 -4.92 11.23 -9.27
N ALA A 52 -5.69 10.90 -10.32
CA ALA A 52 -5.39 11.26 -11.71
C ALA A 52 -5.43 12.78 -11.93
N ALA A 53 -6.38 13.48 -11.33
CA ALA A 53 -6.45 14.95 -11.37
C ALA A 53 -5.24 15.57 -10.66
N GLY A 54 -4.83 15.06 -9.50
CA GLY A 54 -3.63 15.49 -8.80
C GLY A 54 -2.36 15.33 -9.64
N ALA A 55 -2.24 14.22 -10.37
CA ALA A 55 -1.10 13.96 -11.24
C ALA A 55 -0.99 14.96 -12.41
N VAL A 56 -2.11 15.44 -12.96
CA VAL A 56 -2.11 16.41 -14.07
C VAL A 56 -2.09 17.87 -13.61
N THR A 57 -2.38 18.15 -12.34
CA THR A 57 -2.38 19.52 -11.79
C THR A 57 -1.14 19.83 -10.94
N GLY A 58 -0.27 18.85 -10.69
CA GLY A 58 0.97 19.01 -9.91
C GLY A 58 1.93 20.04 -10.49
N ASP A 59 2.91 20.47 -9.67
CA ASP A 59 3.82 21.60 -9.99
C ASP A 59 4.57 21.45 -11.34
N GLU A 60 4.86 20.23 -11.77
CA GLU A 60 5.51 19.99 -13.06
C GLU A 60 4.56 20.21 -14.27
N ALA A 61 3.29 19.94 -14.09
CA ALA A 61 2.28 20.19 -15.13
C ALA A 61 1.98 21.68 -15.27
N ARG A 62 2.02 22.44 -14.16
CA ARG A 62 1.88 23.91 -14.17
C ARG A 62 3.01 24.61 -14.92
N LYS A 63 4.23 24.06 -14.91
CA LYS A 63 5.38 24.59 -15.65
C LYS A 63 5.24 24.47 -17.17
N LYS A 64 4.36 23.59 -17.68
CA LYS A 64 4.12 23.37 -19.12
C LYS A 64 3.04 24.26 -19.73
N GLY A 65 2.41 25.16 -18.99
CA GLY A 65 1.49 26.18 -19.52
C GLY A 65 0.18 25.65 -20.11
N ALA A 66 -0.23 24.43 -19.78
CA ALA A 66 -1.46 23.85 -20.29
C ALA A 66 -2.68 24.56 -19.70
N ARG A 67 -3.50 25.21 -20.55
CA ARG A 67 -4.68 25.98 -20.15
C ARG A 67 -5.76 25.16 -19.46
N ARG A 68 -5.85 23.84 -19.68
CA ARG A 68 -6.69 22.85 -18.98
C ARG A 68 -6.02 21.48 -19.06
N PRO A 69 -5.55 20.93 -17.93
CA PRO A 69 -4.96 19.60 -17.90
C PRO A 69 -6.00 18.53 -18.28
N ILE A 70 -5.56 17.52 -19.02
CA ILE A 70 -6.41 16.42 -19.50
C ILE A 70 -5.89 15.11 -18.88
N ILE A 71 -6.78 14.38 -18.23
CA ILE A 71 -6.51 13.01 -17.78
C ILE A 71 -6.61 12.09 -18.99
N THR A 72 -5.50 11.41 -19.29
CA THR A 72 -5.42 10.39 -20.36
C THR A 72 -5.41 8.98 -19.75
N PRO A 73 -5.67 7.92 -20.55
CA PRO A 73 -5.53 6.53 -20.09
C PRO A 73 -4.17 6.24 -19.44
N ASP A 74 -3.08 6.71 -20.02
CA ASP A 74 -1.73 6.51 -19.48
C ASP A 74 -1.56 7.08 -18.06
N ILE A 75 -2.19 8.22 -17.78
CA ILE A 75 -2.18 8.84 -16.46
C ILE A 75 -2.98 7.97 -15.48
N VAL A 76 -4.15 7.46 -15.88
CA VAL A 76 -4.96 6.56 -15.08
C VAL A 76 -4.16 5.29 -14.75
N PHE A 77 -3.48 4.69 -15.72
CA PHE A 77 -2.63 3.52 -15.51
C PHE A 77 -1.46 3.84 -14.57
N THR A 78 -0.75 4.94 -14.78
CA THR A 78 0.38 5.36 -13.92
C THR A 78 -0.05 5.58 -12.48
N VAL A 79 -1.21 6.22 -12.28
CA VAL A 79 -1.77 6.45 -10.94
C VAL A 79 -2.21 5.15 -10.31
N MET A 80 -2.81 4.24 -11.06
CA MET A 80 -3.22 2.91 -10.56
C MET A 80 -2.03 2.04 -10.25
N ASP A 81 -0.98 2.03 -11.05
CA ASP A 81 0.27 1.32 -10.75
C ASP A 81 0.93 1.87 -9.48
N THR A 82 0.92 3.20 -9.32
CA THR A 82 1.38 3.87 -8.08
C THR A 82 0.42 3.63 -6.92
N ALA A 83 -0.89 3.56 -7.13
CA ALA A 83 -1.91 3.34 -6.10
C ALA A 83 -2.02 1.86 -5.69
N THR A 84 -1.71 0.92 -6.58
CA THR A 84 -1.51 -0.50 -6.21
C THR A 84 -0.36 -0.66 -5.22
N VAL A 85 0.52 0.33 -5.16
CA VAL A 85 1.64 0.43 -4.22
C VAL A 85 1.29 1.21 -2.96
N ARG A 86 0.42 2.23 -3.07
CA ARG A 86 -0.16 2.93 -1.91
C ARG A 86 -1.46 2.24 -1.53
N TYR A 87 -1.38 1.17 -0.73
CA TYR A 87 -2.59 0.71 -0.08
C TYR A 87 -3.05 1.76 0.94
N ASP A 88 -4.35 1.91 1.06
CA ASP A 88 -4.96 2.84 2.00
C ASP A 88 -4.55 2.47 3.43
N LYS A 89 -3.83 3.37 4.11
CA LYS A 89 -3.39 3.14 5.50
C LYS A 89 -4.54 2.98 6.48
N ASP A 90 -5.72 3.43 6.10
CA ASP A 90 -6.94 3.39 6.91
C ASP A 90 -7.99 2.40 6.38
N GLY A 91 -7.69 1.64 5.30
CA GLY A 91 -8.61 0.70 4.66
C GLY A 91 -8.36 -0.77 5.00
N ASP A 92 -9.31 -1.63 4.61
CA ASP A 92 -9.24 -3.09 4.82
C ASP A 92 -7.98 -3.72 4.21
N ASP A 93 -7.51 -3.23 3.05
CA ASP A 93 -6.30 -3.70 2.37
C ASP A 93 -5.03 -3.51 3.22
N HIS A 94 -4.97 -2.46 4.04
CA HIS A 94 -3.87 -2.21 4.96
C HIS A 94 -3.78 -3.31 6.03
N TYR A 95 -4.91 -3.62 6.67
CA TYR A 95 -4.98 -4.67 7.68
C TYR A 95 -4.71 -6.05 7.08
N ASP A 96 -5.12 -6.30 5.85
CA ASP A 96 -4.88 -7.55 5.15
C ASP A 96 -3.40 -7.79 4.87
N VAL A 97 -2.65 -6.77 4.41
CA VAL A 97 -1.20 -6.89 4.18
C VAL A 97 -0.43 -7.09 5.48
N ILE A 98 -0.77 -6.35 6.55
CA ILE A 98 -0.15 -6.54 7.87
C ILE A 98 -0.47 -7.94 8.41
N SER A 99 -1.71 -8.38 8.30
CA SER A 99 -2.15 -9.72 8.72
C SER A 99 -1.43 -10.81 7.94
N ALA A 100 -1.28 -10.65 6.62
CA ALA A 100 -0.54 -11.57 5.77
C ALA A 100 0.95 -11.62 6.12
N PHE A 101 1.56 -10.47 6.42
CA PHE A 101 2.95 -10.39 6.89
C PHE A 101 3.16 -11.18 8.19
N ILE A 102 2.26 -11.00 9.18
CA ILE A 102 2.34 -11.72 10.45
C ILE A 102 2.13 -13.22 10.23
N LYS A 103 1.12 -13.59 9.42
CA LYS A 103 0.82 -14.99 9.10
C LYS A 103 1.96 -15.69 8.36
N SER A 104 2.69 -14.97 7.49
CA SER A 104 3.84 -15.53 6.78
C SER A 104 5.01 -15.85 7.73
N MET A 105 5.29 -14.98 8.71
CA MET A 105 6.26 -15.25 9.76
C MET A 105 5.84 -16.46 10.62
N ARG A 106 4.56 -16.49 11.05
CA ARG A 106 3.97 -17.61 11.80
C ARG A 106 4.05 -18.93 11.03
N GLY A 107 3.80 -18.88 9.72
CA GLY A 107 3.83 -20.05 8.83
C GLY A 107 5.23 -20.50 8.46
N SER A 108 6.28 -19.84 8.95
CA SER A 108 7.69 -20.12 8.59
C SER A 108 7.90 -20.08 7.08
N ASP A 109 7.31 -19.07 6.41
CA ASP A 109 7.44 -18.81 4.97
C ASP A 109 8.29 -17.54 4.74
N PRO A 110 9.61 -17.68 4.56
CA PRO A 110 10.51 -16.53 4.40
C PRO A 110 10.25 -15.76 3.10
N ASP A 111 9.85 -16.43 2.02
CA ASP A 111 9.58 -15.79 0.72
C ASP A 111 8.34 -14.88 0.81
N ALA A 112 7.24 -15.40 1.36
CA ALA A 112 6.05 -14.60 1.61
C ALA A 112 6.32 -13.46 2.59
N THR A 113 7.14 -13.70 3.64
CA THR A 113 7.52 -12.68 4.63
C THR A 113 8.22 -11.49 3.96
N ILE A 114 9.20 -11.74 3.12
CA ILE A 114 9.92 -10.68 2.39
C ILE A 114 9.00 -9.99 1.37
N HIS A 115 8.13 -10.74 0.70
CA HIS A 115 7.15 -10.17 -0.23
C HIS A 115 6.24 -9.14 0.47
N TYR A 116 5.63 -9.52 1.59
CA TYR A 116 4.73 -8.62 2.31
C TYR A 116 5.47 -7.46 3.00
N LEU A 117 6.70 -7.68 3.50
CA LEU A 117 7.57 -6.62 3.98
C LEU A 117 7.83 -5.57 2.89
N ALA A 118 8.19 -6.02 1.69
CA ALA A 118 8.46 -5.13 0.56
C ALA A 118 7.20 -4.33 0.17
N ARG A 119 6.01 -4.95 0.20
CA ARG A 119 4.73 -4.27 -0.04
C ARG A 119 4.48 -3.17 0.99
N MET A 120 4.65 -3.45 2.28
CA MET A 120 4.48 -2.48 3.37
C MET A 120 5.43 -1.29 3.21
N LEU A 121 6.72 -1.56 2.96
CA LEU A 121 7.73 -0.52 2.75
C LEU A 121 7.45 0.34 1.51
N LYS A 122 7.06 -0.29 0.40
CA LYS A 122 6.71 0.39 -0.84
C LYS A 122 5.45 1.25 -0.68
N ALA A 123 4.51 0.84 0.16
CA ALA A 123 3.32 1.61 0.51
C ALA A 123 3.62 2.78 1.47
N GLY A 124 4.86 2.91 1.93
CA GLY A 124 5.28 3.97 2.84
C GLY A 124 4.86 3.75 4.29
N GLU A 125 4.74 2.48 4.70
CA GLU A 125 4.51 2.15 6.10
C GLU A 125 5.67 2.61 6.98
N ASP A 126 5.38 3.03 8.20
CA ASP A 126 6.41 3.46 9.15
C ASP A 126 7.35 2.29 9.49
N PRO A 127 8.65 2.39 9.19
CA PRO A 127 9.63 1.35 9.52
C PRO A 127 9.65 0.96 11.00
N ARG A 128 9.34 1.89 11.90
CA ARG A 128 9.26 1.64 13.35
C ARG A 128 8.01 0.84 13.71
N PHE A 129 6.91 1.05 12.98
CA PHE A 129 5.72 0.23 13.13
C PHE A 129 6.01 -1.21 12.69
N ILE A 130 6.67 -1.41 11.53
CA ILE A 130 7.06 -2.73 11.04
C ILE A 130 7.98 -3.43 12.04
N ALA A 131 9.02 -2.75 12.53
CA ALA A 131 9.93 -3.29 13.55
C ALA A 131 9.20 -3.75 14.81
N ARG A 132 8.21 -2.98 15.27
CA ARG A 132 7.35 -3.34 16.41
C ARG A 132 6.56 -4.63 16.15
N ARG A 133 6.01 -4.79 14.93
CA ARG A 133 5.25 -6.01 14.56
C ARG A 133 6.15 -7.24 14.52
N ILE A 134 7.38 -7.11 14.02
CA ILE A 134 8.38 -8.18 14.01
C ILE A 134 8.75 -8.59 15.45
N MET A 135 8.98 -7.62 16.34
CA MET A 135 9.31 -7.85 17.75
C MET A 135 8.18 -8.57 18.50
N ILE A 136 6.92 -8.19 18.23
CA ILE A 136 5.75 -8.87 18.80
C ILE A 136 5.68 -10.32 18.28
N ALA A 137 5.84 -10.53 16.97
CA ALA A 137 5.85 -11.85 16.37
C ALA A 137 6.97 -12.74 16.94
N ALA A 138 8.16 -12.20 17.21
CA ALA A 138 9.24 -12.93 17.89
C ALA A 138 8.82 -13.46 19.27
N SER A 139 8.04 -12.69 20.01
CA SER A 139 7.54 -13.08 21.33
C SER A 139 6.38 -14.07 21.28
N GLU A 140 5.43 -13.85 20.35
CA GLU A 140 4.20 -14.63 20.24
C GLU A 140 4.41 -15.97 19.53
N GLU A 141 5.16 -15.95 18.40
CA GLU A 141 5.27 -17.10 17.52
C GLU A 141 6.50 -17.97 17.81
N VAL A 142 7.59 -17.37 18.26
CA VAL A 142 8.85 -18.07 18.59
C VAL A 142 8.98 -18.28 20.12
N GLY A 143 8.82 -17.22 20.89
CA GLY A 143 8.82 -17.26 22.36
C GLY A 143 10.05 -17.97 22.94
N LEU A 144 9.80 -18.89 23.87
CA LEU A 144 10.84 -19.65 24.58
C LEU A 144 11.52 -20.73 23.72
N ALA A 145 11.03 -21.03 22.52
CA ALA A 145 11.69 -21.99 21.64
C ALA A 145 13.06 -21.46 21.15
N ALA A 146 13.18 -20.14 20.98
CA ALA A 146 14.43 -19.48 20.62
C ALA A 146 14.47 -18.05 21.20
N PRO A 147 14.67 -17.87 22.52
CA PRO A 147 14.55 -16.57 23.20
C PRO A 147 15.52 -15.51 22.69
N GLN A 148 16.63 -15.90 22.06
CA GLN A 148 17.60 -15.00 21.42
C GLN A 148 16.99 -14.19 20.25
N ILE A 149 15.90 -14.66 19.64
CA ILE A 149 15.27 -13.95 18.52
C ILE A 149 14.62 -12.65 18.98
N LEU A 150 14.08 -12.60 20.17
CA LEU A 150 13.60 -11.35 20.74
C LEU A 150 14.73 -10.32 20.86
N GLN A 151 15.93 -10.74 21.24
CA GLN A 151 17.09 -9.84 21.30
C GLN A 151 17.48 -9.30 19.93
N VAL A 152 17.47 -10.16 18.90
CA VAL A 152 17.74 -9.77 17.50
C VAL A 152 16.72 -8.73 17.04
N THR A 153 15.43 -8.96 17.28
CA THR A 153 14.37 -8.04 16.85
C THR A 153 14.36 -6.72 17.63
N VAL A 154 14.74 -6.72 18.91
CA VAL A 154 14.92 -5.50 19.70
C VAL A 154 16.11 -4.69 19.19
N ALA A 155 17.25 -5.34 18.92
CA ALA A 155 18.41 -4.67 18.32
C ALA A 155 18.10 -4.09 16.94
N ALA A 156 17.36 -4.82 16.11
CA ALA A 156 16.89 -4.35 14.82
C ALA A 156 15.99 -3.11 14.95
N ALA A 157 15.04 -3.10 15.90
CA ALA A 157 14.18 -1.96 16.13
C ALA A 157 14.95 -0.69 16.53
N GLN A 158 15.98 -0.84 17.37
CA GLN A 158 16.89 0.25 17.74
C GLN A 158 17.70 0.74 16.53
N ALA A 159 18.26 -0.18 15.75
CA ALA A 159 19.04 0.15 14.56
C ALA A 159 18.17 0.88 13.49
N VAL A 160 16.95 0.42 13.26
CA VAL A 160 15.99 1.08 12.36
C VAL A 160 15.72 2.53 12.79
N ALA A 161 15.61 2.79 14.10
CA ALA A 161 15.39 4.14 14.62
C ALA A 161 16.61 5.06 14.43
N LEU A 162 17.82 4.52 14.44
CA LEU A 162 19.07 5.26 14.29
C LEU A 162 19.47 5.49 12.83
N VAL A 163 19.32 4.45 12.01
CA VAL A 163 19.81 4.44 10.62
C VAL A 163 18.81 5.12 9.68
N GLY A 164 17.52 4.85 9.84
CA GLY A 164 16.49 5.38 8.96
C GLY A 164 16.47 4.73 7.56
N MET A 165 15.55 5.24 6.71
CA MET A 165 15.43 4.77 5.32
C MET A 165 16.49 5.46 4.43
N PRO A 166 16.97 4.81 3.37
CA PRO A 166 16.52 3.51 2.83
C PRO A 166 17.17 2.27 3.44
N GLU A 167 18.21 2.40 4.24
CA GLU A 167 19.02 1.27 4.76
C GLU A 167 18.26 0.43 5.80
N ALA A 168 17.32 1.03 6.54
CA ALA A 168 16.48 0.34 7.52
C ALA A 168 15.72 -0.87 6.93
N ARG A 169 15.46 -0.89 5.61
CA ARG A 169 14.83 -2.02 4.92
C ARG A 169 15.64 -3.31 5.03
N ILE A 170 16.98 -3.22 5.04
CA ILE A 170 17.87 -4.37 5.15
C ILE A 170 17.78 -4.96 6.57
N ILE A 171 17.80 -4.09 7.57
CA ILE A 171 17.68 -4.46 8.98
C ILE A 171 16.31 -5.11 9.27
N LEU A 172 15.24 -4.55 8.69
CA LEU A 172 13.89 -5.10 8.82
C LEU A 172 13.78 -6.49 8.15
N ALA A 173 14.40 -6.65 6.97
CA ALA A 173 14.42 -7.93 6.26
C ALA A 173 15.16 -9.01 7.06
N GLU A 174 16.34 -8.69 7.62
CA GLU A 174 17.09 -9.59 8.49
C GLU A 174 16.27 -10.02 9.71
N ALA A 175 15.66 -9.07 10.41
CA ALA A 175 14.85 -9.36 11.59
C ALA A 175 13.61 -10.21 11.26
N ALA A 176 12.91 -9.90 10.16
CA ALA A 176 11.73 -10.66 9.73
C ALA A 176 12.11 -12.09 9.31
N LEU A 177 13.21 -12.27 8.60
CA LEU A 177 13.75 -13.59 8.25
C LEU A 177 14.19 -14.38 9.47
N ALA A 178 14.80 -13.74 10.46
CA ALA A 178 15.19 -14.40 11.70
C ALA A 178 13.98 -15.01 12.43
N VAL A 179 12.81 -14.36 12.35
CA VAL A 179 11.55 -14.91 12.89
C VAL A 179 11.00 -16.01 11.97
N ALA A 180 10.93 -15.78 10.64
CA ALA A 180 10.28 -16.67 9.69
C ALA A 180 11.06 -17.96 9.40
N THR A 181 12.38 -18.01 9.68
CA THR A 181 13.19 -19.21 9.44
C THR A 181 13.24 -20.20 10.61
N LEU A 182 12.64 -19.85 11.74
CA LEU A 182 12.53 -20.76 12.87
C LEU A 182 11.24 -21.57 12.77
N PRO A 183 11.28 -22.88 13.10
CA PRO A 183 10.06 -23.66 13.17
C PRO A 183 9.16 -23.10 14.27
N SER A 184 7.93 -22.74 13.91
CA SER A 184 6.92 -22.34 14.88
C SER A 184 6.69 -23.47 15.86
N PRO A 185 6.69 -23.21 17.18
CA PRO A 185 6.37 -24.26 18.18
C PRO A 185 4.89 -24.67 18.14
N MET A 186 4.05 -23.96 17.40
CA MET A 186 2.65 -24.31 17.23
C MET A 186 2.48 -25.28 16.05
N PRO A 187 1.86 -26.46 16.27
CA PRO A 187 1.51 -27.35 15.15
C PRO A 187 0.56 -26.62 14.20
N ALA A 188 0.81 -26.75 12.91
CA ALA A 188 0.00 -26.16 11.81
C ALA A 188 -1.44 -26.72 11.73
N THR A 189 -1.97 -27.31 12.79
CA THR A 189 -3.27 -27.98 12.83
C THR A 189 -4.07 -27.48 14.02
N MET A 190 -4.85 -26.46 13.79
CA MET A 190 -6.21 -26.34 14.35
C MET A 190 -7.00 -25.39 13.46
N HIS A 191 -7.61 -25.95 12.43
CA HIS A 191 -8.77 -25.40 11.76
C HIS A 191 -10.00 -26.15 12.20
#